data_7328ae11a5ee461eedc7be94e14bc112
#
_entry.id   7328ae11a5ee461eedc7be94e14bc112
#
_cell.length_a   1.000
_cell.length_b   1.000
_cell.length_c   1.000
_cell.angle_alpha   90.00
_cell.angle_beta   90.00
_cell.angle_gamma   90.00
#
_symmetry.space_group_name_H-M   'P 1'
#
loop_
_entity.id
_entity.type
_entity.pdbx_description
1 polymer ?
#
loop_
_entity_poly.entity_id
_entity_poly.type
_entity_poly.pdbx_seq_one_letter_code
_entity_poly.pdbx_strand_id
1 'polypeptide(L)'
;DPIGSRGLGDVYKRQKYASSLVPGITDKFNDIDEAMRLGFNWAMGPFEMLEEIGVKNFFNKVDDFSGNNFLEELNKSKNENFYGERQKYTNIETLGKVKKTAVRLDGNDSAKIFRFNDYNIVEFTTKANALDYDSMDALKKATDKPLVIINESMQFSAGVNLTYTMQFAEKNDFKSIEKFIKYFQETCKHLKYSKYPVISAPSGLTLGGGFEVMVQSNFVASHTN
;
A
#
# COMPACT_ATOMS: atom_id res chain seq x y z
N ASP A 1 4.92 13.95 -21.38
CA ASP A 1 4.75 12.52 -21.65
C ASP A 1 5.72 11.73 -20.74
N PRO A 2 5.27 11.22 -19.58
CA PRO A 2 6.17 10.49 -18.68
C PRO A 2 6.54 9.08 -19.18
N ILE A 3 5.95 8.64 -20.27
CA ILE A 3 6.26 7.36 -20.91
C ILE A 3 6.59 7.68 -22.37
N GLY A 4 7.86 8.07 -22.61
CA GLY A 4 8.32 8.32 -23.96
C GLY A 4 8.03 7.15 -24.91
N SER A 5 7.91 7.41 -26.20
CA SER A 5 7.54 6.46 -27.27
C SER A 5 8.31 5.12 -27.27
N ARG A 6 9.46 5.05 -26.58
CA ARG A 6 10.22 3.80 -26.34
C ARG A 6 9.57 2.88 -25.30
N GLY A 7 8.80 3.41 -24.35
CA GLY A 7 8.13 2.62 -23.29
C GLY A 7 6.87 1.91 -23.78
N LEU A 8 6.13 2.48 -24.72
CA LEU A 8 4.90 1.88 -25.25
C LEU A 8 5.15 0.57 -26.02
N GLY A 9 6.22 0.51 -26.83
CA GLY A 9 6.57 -0.71 -27.55
C GLY A 9 6.90 -1.89 -26.63
N ASP A 10 7.50 -1.62 -25.46
CA ASP A 10 7.82 -2.66 -24.48
C ASP A 10 6.60 -3.13 -23.70
N VAL A 11 5.61 -2.26 -23.49
CA VAL A 11 4.33 -2.62 -22.86
C VAL A 11 3.62 -3.67 -23.71
N TYR A 12 3.41 -3.41 -25.00
CA TYR A 12 2.73 -4.37 -25.89
C TYR A 12 3.45 -5.71 -26.01
N LYS A 13 4.77 -5.72 -26.00
CA LYS A 13 5.58 -6.96 -26.00
C LYS A 13 5.34 -7.79 -24.74
N ARG A 14 5.20 -7.13 -23.60
CA ARG A 14 4.95 -7.81 -22.32
C ARG A 14 3.57 -8.48 -22.30
N GLN A 15 2.51 -7.78 -22.76
CA GLN A 15 1.20 -8.38 -22.87
C GLN A 15 1.18 -9.54 -23.85
N LYS A 16 1.83 -9.40 -25.01
CA LYS A 16 1.96 -10.50 -25.99
C LYS A 16 2.67 -11.70 -25.38
N TYR A 17 3.75 -11.49 -24.65
CA TYR A 17 4.46 -12.57 -23.95
C TYR A 17 3.59 -13.19 -22.83
N ALA A 18 3.02 -12.38 -21.96
CA ALA A 18 2.17 -12.87 -20.87
C ALA A 18 0.99 -13.71 -21.38
N SER A 19 0.34 -13.25 -22.46
CA SER A 19 -0.77 -13.99 -23.07
C SER A 19 -0.34 -15.31 -23.71
N SER A 20 0.92 -15.45 -24.15
CA SER A 20 1.43 -16.73 -24.67
C SER A 20 1.62 -17.80 -23.60
N LEU A 21 1.63 -17.41 -22.33
CA LEU A 21 1.71 -18.33 -21.20
C LEU A 21 0.34 -18.98 -20.85
N VAL A 22 -0.74 -18.48 -21.43
CA VAL A 22 -2.09 -19.03 -21.24
C VAL A 22 -2.45 -19.89 -22.47
N PRO A 23 -2.87 -21.16 -22.34
CA PRO A 23 -3.06 -21.90 -21.09
C PRO A 23 -1.81 -22.68 -20.62
N GLY A 24 -0.66 -22.53 -21.26
CA GLY A 24 0.51 -23.39 -21.08
C GLY A 24 1.09 -23.42 -19.65
N ILE A 25 1.03 -22.32 -18.93
CA ILE A 25 1.50 -22.19 -17.55
C ILE A 25 0.32 -22.17 -16.57
N THR A 26 -0.77 -21.49 -16.94
CA THR A 26 -2.00 -21.43 -16.17
C THR A 26 -3.18 -21.20 -17.13
N ASP A 27 -4.33 -21.79 -16.79
CA ASP A 27 -5.59 -21.53 -17.51
C ASP A 27 -6.21 -20.18 -17.12
N LYS A 28 -5.72 -19.56 -16.07
CA LYS A 28 -6.25 -18.34 -15.49
C LYS A 28 -5.29 -17.19 -15.69
N PHE A 29 -5.57 -16.31 -16.63
CA PHE A 29 -4.72 -15.15 -16.91
C PHE A 29 -4.54 -14.21 -15.71
N ASN A 30 -5.51 -14.13 -14.79
CA ASN A 30 -5.43 -13.36 -13.56
C ASN A 30 -4.35 -13.87 -12.59
N ASP A 31 -3.98 -15.15 -12.62
CA ASP A 31 -2.88 -15.68 -11.80
C ASP A 31 -1.53 -15.07 -12.22
N ILE A 32 -1.38 -14.76 -13.52
CA ILE A 32 -0.17 -14.10 -14.03
C ILE A 32 -0.12 -12.65 -13.54
N ASP A 33 -1.25 -11.96 -13.55
CA ASP A 33 -1.33 -10.59 -13.03
C ASP A 33 -1.02 -10.54 -11.53
N GLU A 34 -1.56 -11.46 -10.76
CA GLU A 34 -1.27 -11.58 -9.35
C GLU A 34 0.20 -11.90 -9.07
N ALA A 35 0.79 -12.81 -9.83
CA ALA A 35 2.22 -13.14 -9.72
C ALA A 35 3.11 -11.92 -10.00
N MET A 36 2.75 -11.09 -10.97
CA MET A 36 3.50 -9.87 -11.27
C MET A 36 3.33 -8.79 -10.20
N ARG A 37 2.13 -8.65 -9.65
CA ARG A 37 1.89 -7.74 -8.51
C ARG A 37 2.64 -8.17 -7.27
N LEU A 38 2.53 -9.45 -6.89
CA LEU A 38 3.16 -9.98 -5.68
C LEU A 38 4.69 -10.12 -5.80
N GLY A 39 5.17 -10.58 -6.97
CA GLY A 39 6.59 -10.84 -7.17
C GLY A 39 7.43 -9.60 -7.49
N PHE A 40 6.84 -8.61 -8.16
CA PHE A 40 7.54 -7.42 -8.66
C PHE A 40 6.96 -6.10 -8.15
N ASN A 41 5.99 -6.17 -7.26
CA ASN A 41 5.30 -4.99 -6.71
C ASN A 41 4.74 -4.05 -7.81
N TRP A 42 4.18 -4.64 -8.86
CA TRP A 42 3.53 -3.88 -9.91
C TRP A 42 2.15 -3.40 -9.47
N ALA A 43 1.80 -2.18 -9.85
CA ALA A 43 0.46 -1.64 -9.59
C ALA A 43 -0.63 -2.36 -10.39
N MET A 44 -0.28 -2.88 -11.57
CA MET A 44 -1.18 -3.59 -12.48
C MET A 44 -0.43 -4.72 -13.16
N GLY A 45 -1.07 -5.88 -13.29
CA GLY A 45 -0.53 -6.96 -14.09
C GLY A 45 -0.69 -6.74 -15.59
N PRO A 46 -0.08 -7.60 -16.44
CA PRO A 46 -0.09 -7.43 -17.88
C PRO A 46 -1.49 -7.49 -18.52
N PHE A 47 -2.39 -8.31 -18.01
CA PHE A 47 -3.76 -8.42 -18.55
C PHE A 47 -4.66 -7.29 -18.06
N GLU A 48 -4.50 -6.86 -16.81
CA GLU A 48 -5.14 -5.63 -16.30
C GLU A 48 -4.74 -4.42 -17.15
N MET A 49 -3.46 -4.32 -17.47
CA MET A 49 -2.91 -3.24 -18.29
C MET A 49 -3.42 -3.32 -19.73
N LEU A 50 -3.59 -4.53 -20.29
CA LEU A 50 -4.16 -4.75 -21.62
C LEU A 50 -5.60 -4.23 -21.69
N GLU A 51 -6.40 -4.54 -20.67
CA GLU A 51 -7.79 -4.07 -20.58
C GLU A 51 -7.87 -2.55 -20.41
N GLU A 52 -6.99 -1.95 -19.60
CA GLU A 52 -6.96 -0.50 -19.37
C GLU A 52 -6.53 0.28 -20.62
N ILE A 53 -5.58 -0.24 -21.39
CA ILE A 53 -5.20 0.32 -22.69
C ILE A 53 -6.36 0.21 -23.69
N GLY A 54 -7.20 -0.78 -23.52
CA GLY A 54 -8.29 -1.15 -24.41
C GLY A 54 -7.86 -2.18 -25.47
N VAL A 55 -8.64 -3.23 -25.57
CA VAL A 55 -8.36 -4.38 -26.44
C VAL A 55 -8.21 -3.96 -27.90
N LYS A 56 -9.06 -3.05 -28.41
CA LYS A 56 -8.95 -2.51 -29.76
C LYS A 56 -7.63 -1.76 -29.98
N ASN A 57 -7.26 -0.92 -29.03
CA ASN A 57 -6.02 -0.15 -29.12
C ASN A 57 -4.80 -1.07 -29.11
N PHE A 58 -4.86 -2.16 -28.34
CA PHE A 58 -3.82 -3.17 -28.32
C PHE A 58 -3.66 -3.82 -29.70
N PHE A 59 -4.73 -4.34 -30.31
CA PHE A 59 -4.69 -5.00 -31.61
C PHE A 59 -4.31 -4.04 -32.78
N ASN A 60 -4.58 -2.76 -32.64
CA ASN A 60 -4.10 -1.76 -33.61
C ASN A 60 -2.58 -1.54 -33.58
N LYS A 61 -1.87 -2.01 -32.55
CA LYS A 61 -0.45 -1.82 -32.34
C LYS A 61 0.37 -3.11 -32.38
N VAL A 62 -0.28 -4.25 -32.34
CA VAL A 62 0.34 -5.57 -32.37
C VAL A 62 0.09 -6.20 -33.72
N ASP A 63 1.11 -6.20 -34.59
CA ASP A 63 0.98 -6.62 -35.98
C ASP A 63 0.85 -8.15 -36.15
N ASP A 64 1.40 -8.93 -35.22
CA ASP A 64 1.38 -10.39 -35.29
C ASP A 64 1.16 -11.00 -33.89
N PHE A 65 0.10 -11.78 -33.77
CA PHE A 65 -0.25 -12.59 -32.59
C PHE A 65 -0.64 -14.03 -32.99
N SER A 66 -0.25 -14.45 -34.18
CA SER A 66 -0.51 -15.81 -34.67
C SER A 66 0.13 -16.84 -33.74
N GLY A 67 -0.60 -17.92 -33.45
CA GLY A 67 -0.18 -18.95 -32.49
C GLY A 67 -0.33 -18.57 -31.01
N ASN A 68 -0.87 -17.40 -30.71
CA ASN A 68 -1.20 -17.00 -29.35
C ASN A 68 -2.70 -17.22 -29.10
N ASN A 69 -3.05 -18.40 -28.56
CA ASN A 69 -4.42 -18.83 -28.39
C ASN A 69 -5.29 -17.82 -27.65
N PHE A 70 -4.77 -17.25 -26.56
CA PHE A 70 -5.51 -16.25 -25.78
C PHE A 70 -5.83 -15.01 -26.61
N LEU A 71 -4.86 -14.45 -27.30
CA LEU A 71 -5.07 -13.25 -28.14
C LEU A 71 -5.96 -13.54 -29.35
N GLU A 72 -5.85 -14.73 -29.97
CA GLU A 72 -6.74 -15.12 -31.07
C GLU A 72 -8.20 -15.23 -30.62
N GLU A 73 -8.45 -15.83 -29.46
CA GLU A 73 -9.79 -15.91 -28.86
C GLU A 73 -10.33 -14.54 -28.47
N LEU A 74 -9.49 -13.71 -27.83
CA LEU A 74 -9.85 -12.36 -27.43
C LEU A 74 -10.22 -11.50 -28.66
N ASN A 75 -9.46 -11.60 -29.75
CA ASN A 75 -9.75 -10.89 -30.98
C ASN A 75 -11.06 -11.36 -31.65
N LYS A 76 -11.35 -12.67 -31.62
CA LYS A 76 -12.60 -13.27 -32.15
C LYS A 76 -13.81 -12.86 -31.31
N SER A 77 -13.67 -12.86 -30.01
CA SER A 77 -14.77 -12.55 -29.08
C SER A 77 -15.17 -11.07 -29.11
N LYS A 78 -14.30 -10.19 -29.57
CA LYS A 78 -14.44 -8.71 -29.51
C LYS A 78 -14.79 -8.19 -28.10
N ASN A 79 -14.46 -8.96 -27.07
CA ASN A 79 -14.75 -8.62 -25.69
C ASN A 79 -13.73 -7.58 -25.20
N GLU A 80 -14.21 -6.39 -24.88
CA GLU A 80 -13.36 -5.30 -24.38
C GLU A 80 -13.15 -5.38 -22.85
N ASN A 81 -14.00 -6.13 -22.15
CA ASN A 81 -13.98 -6.30 -20.71
C ASN A 81 -13.85 -7.80 -20.36
N PHE A 82 -12.72 -8.39 -20.72
CA PHE A 82 -12.53 -9.83 -20.54
C PHE A 82 -12.24 -10.23 -19.08
N TYR A 83 -11.88 -9.27 -18.21
CA TYR A 83 -11.80 -9.48 -16.77
C TYR A 83 -13.18 -9.68 -16.12
N GLY A 84 -14.26 -9.36 -16.84
CA GLY A 84 -15.61 -9.33 -16.29
C GLY A 84 -15.84 -8.13 -15.38
N GLU A 85 -16.89 -8.16 -14.58
CA GLU A 85 -17.09 -7.17 -13.54
C GLU A 85 -15.99 -7.34 -12.50
N ARG A 86 -14.89 -6.61 -12.67
CA ARG A 86 -14.03 -6.33 -11.52
C ARG A 86 -14.96 -5.78 -10.45
N GLN A 87 -14.88 -6.31 -9.24
CA GLN A 87 -15.37 -5.54 -8.11
C GLN A 87 -14.62 -4.20 -8.17
N LYS A 88 -15.19 -3.27 -8.93
CA LYS A 88 -14.78 -1.88 -8.83
C LYS A 88 -15.13 -1.52 -7.41
N TYR A 89 -14.10 -1.47 -6.57
CA TYR A 89 -14.21 -0.82 -5.27
C TYR A 89 -14.45 0.67 -5.55
N THR A 90 -15.62 0.97 -6.18
CA THR A 90 -16.00 2.29 -6.68
C THR A 90 -16.23 3.29 -5.55
N ASN A 91 -16.19 2.83 -4.31
CA ASN A 91 -16.38 3.63 -3.10
C ASN A 91 -15.21 3.50 -2.11
N ILE A 92 -13.99 3.20 -2.56
CA ILE A 92 -12.84 3.30 -1.68
C ILE A 92 -12.65 4.77 -1.33
N GLU A 93 -12.96 5.12 -0.10
CA GLU A 93 -12.57 6.40 0.47
C GLU A 93 -11.05 6.35 0.73
N THR A 94 -10.28 6.97 -0.14
CA THR A 94 -8.85 7.13 0.09
C THR A 94 -8.62 8.05 1.29
N LEU A 95 -7.50 7.90 1.99
CA LEU A 95 -7.14 8.81 3.09
C LEU A 95 -7.20 10.29 2.66
N GLY A 96 -6.80 10.58 1.42
CA GLY A 96 -6.91 11.92 0.85
C GLY A 96 -8.34 12.44 0.75
N LYS A 97 -9.32 11.58 0.45
CA LYS A 97 -10.75 11.96 0.46
C LYS A 97 -11.25 12.15 1.89
N VAL A 98 -10.93 11.22 2.79
CA VAL A 98 -11.31 11.31 4.21
C VAL A 98 -10.76 12.58 4.85
N LYS A 99 -9.51 12.93 4.58
CA LYS A 99 -8.87 14.15 5.11
C LYS A 99 -9.56 15.46 4.67
N LYS A 100 -10.29 15.46 3.56
CA LYS A 100 -11.06 16.67 3.13
C LYS A 100 -12.25 16.98 4.05
N THR A 101 -12.80 15.98 4.70
CA THR A 101 -13.97 16.10 5.59
C THR A 101 -13.61 15.84 7.05
N ALA A 102 -12.47 15.24 7.33
CA ALA A 102 -11.99 14.99 8.68
C ALA A 102 -11.51 16.30 9.35
N VAL A 103 -11.76 16.40 10.65
CA VAL A 103 -11.26 17.51 11.46
C VAL A 103 -9.86 17.18 11.94
N ARG A 104 -8.88 18.00 11.63
CA ARG A 104 -7.55 17.87 12.22
C ARG A 104 -7.63 18.25 13.70
N LEU A 105 -7.30 17.28 14.58
CA LEU A 105 -7.37 17.49 16.03
C LEU A 105 -6.04 18.01 16.58
N ASP A 106 -4.96 17.31 16.25
CA ASP A 106 -3.64 17.52 16.81
C ASP A 106 -2.58 16.99 15.83
N GLY A 107 -1.34 17.05 16.23
CA GLY A 107 -0.21 16.48 15.51
C GLY A 107 1.06 17.25 15.82
N ASN A 108 2.13 16.63 15.39
CA ASN A 108 3.48 17.17 15.48
C ASN A 108 4.18 16.98 14.13
N ASP A 109 5.49 17.13 14.07
CA ASP A 109 6.25 16.96 12.83
C ASP A 109 6.31 15.49 12.37
N SER A 110 6.08 14.55 13.29
CA SER A 110 6.20 13.10 13.03
C SER A 110 4.89 12.39 12.74
N ALA A 111 3.76 12.96 13.18
CA ALA A 111 2.44 12.38 12.93
C ALA A 111 1.32 13.43 12.98
N LYS A 112 0.23 13.15 12.30
CA LYS A 112 -1.01 13.95 12.33
C LYS A 112 -2.16 13.11 12.86
N ILE A 113 -3.03 13.74 13.65
CA ILE A 113 -4.23 13.13 14.20
C ILE A 113 -5.46 13.82 13.61
N PHE A 114 -6.35 13.04 13.04
CA PHE A 114 -7.62 13.51 12.48
C PHE A 114 -8.78 12.82 13.19
N ARG A 115 -9.92 13.52 13.29
CA ARG A 115 -11.20 12.96 13.66
C ARG A 115 -12.07 12.82 12.40
N PHE A 116 -12.55 11.62 12.16
CA PHE A 116 -13.53 11.36 11.12
C PHE A 116 -14.68 10.57 11.73
N ASN A 117 -15.87 11.17 11.73
CA ASN A 117 -17.02 10.63 12.46
C ASN A 117 -16.66 10.34 13.93
N ASP A 118 -16.84 9.09 14.37
CA ASP A 118 -16.64 8.66 15.76
C ASP A 118 -15.28 8.02 16.02
N TYR A 119 -14.32 8.09 15.09
CA TYR A 119 -12.99 7.49 15.25
C TYR A 119 -11.86 8.46 14.90
N ASN A 120 -10.70 8.18 15.42
CA ASN A 120 -9.48 8.89 15.13
C ASN A 120 -8.69 8.19 14.01
N ILE A 121 -7.93 8.98 13.28
CA ILE A 121 -6.98 8.51 12.27
C ILE A 121 -5.62 9.08 12.64
N VAL A 122 -4.59 8.25 12.63
CA VAL A 122 -3.18 8.68 12.73
C VAL A 122 -2.48 8.38 11.41
N GLU A 123 -1.83 9.41 10.88
CA GLU A 123 -0.96 9.36 9.72
C GLU A 123 0.45 9.77 10.13
N PHE A 124 1.45 8.92 9.89
CA PHE A 124 2.86 9.29 10.09
C PHE A 124 3.34 10.19 8.96
N THR A 125 4.20 11.17 9.29
CA THR A 125 4.65 12.20 8.35
C THR A 125 6.17 12.34 8.28
N THR A 126 6.92 11.54 9.02
CA THR A 126 8.37 11.48 8.93
C THR A 126 8.84 10.89 7.61
N LYS A 127 10.10 11.08 7.26
CA LYS A 127 10.70 10.40 6.10
C LYS A 127 10.57 8.89 6.27
N ALA A 128 10.00 8.24 5.25
CA ALA A 128 9.74 6.80 5.22
C ALA A 128 8.78 6.33 6.36
N ASN A 129 8.00 7.24 6.93
CA ASN A 129 7.11 6.98 8.07
C ASN A 129 7.85 6.31 9.25
N ALA A 130 9.13 6.70 9.45
CA ALA A 130 9.94 6.18 10.53
C ALA A 130 9.44 6.70 11.88
N LEU A 131 9.48 5.83 12.90
CA LEU A 131 8.88 6.09 14.20
C LEU A 131 9.90 6.66 15.18
N ASP A 132 9.52 7.74 15.85
CA ASP A 132 10.24 8.42 16.91
C ASP A 132 9.34 8.64 18.12
N TYR A 133 9.83 9.40 19.11
CA TYR A 133 9.07 9.68 20.32
C TYR A 133 7.72 10.38 20.01
N ASP A 134 7.74 11.34 19.09
CA ASP A 134 6.58 12.16 18.75
C ASP A 134 5.51 11.36 18.00
N SER A 135 5.91 10.46 17.12
CA SER A 135 4.97 9.55 16.46
C SER A 135 4.31 8.58 17.45
N MET A 136 5.08 8.07 18.43
CA MET A 136 4.55 7.21 19.47
C MET A 136 3.61 7.97 20.43
N ASP A 137 3.92 9.23 20.75
CA ASP A 137 3.05 10.10 21.54
C ASP A 137 1.71 10.38 20.83
N ALA A 138 1.76 10.65 19.53
CA ALA A 138 0.56 10.83 18.73
C ALA A 138 -0.34 9.59 18.72
N LEU A 139 0.23 8.38 18.61
CA LEU A 139 -0.51 7.13 18.71
C LEU A 139 -1.21 7.00 20.05
N LYS A 140 -0.51 7.28 21.15
CA LYS A 140 -1.03 7.18 22.50
C LYS A 140 -2.17 8.17 22.76
N LYS A 141 -2.01 9.41 22.29
CA LYS A 141 -3.05 10.45 22.39
C LYS A 141 -4.32 10.12 21.61
N ALA A 142 -4.16 9.45 20.46
CA ALA A 142 -5.28 9.17 19.57
C ALA A 142 -6.20 8.02 20.04
N THR A 143 -5.88 7.33 21.14
CA THR A 143 -6.66 6.20 21.65
C THR A 143 -7.84 6.60 22.54
N ASP A 144 -8.18 7.87 22.63
CA ASP A 144 -9.40 8.36 23.33
C ASP A 144 -10.70 7.95 22.61
N LYS A 145 -10.59 7.46 21.39
CA LYS A 145 -11.64 6.92 20.53
C LYS A 145 -11.12 5.69 19.75
N PRO A 146 -11.98 4.95 19.02
CA PRO A 146 -11.52 3.98 18.05
C PRO A 146 -10.47 4.62 17.13
N LEU A 147 -9.37 3.90 16.88
CA LEU A 147 -8.22 4.43 16.16
C LEU A 147 -7.97 3.64 14.88
N VAL A 148 -7.74 4.34 13.77
CA VAL A 148 -7.20 3.78 12.53
C VAL A 148 -5.80 4.37 12.30
N ILE A 149 -4.81 3.50 12.14
CA ILE A 149 -3.44 3.87 11.77
C ILE A 149 -3.27 3.55 10.29
N ILE A 150 -3.06 4.57 9.46
CA ILE A 150 -3.02 4.41 8.01
C ILE A 150 -2.07 5.43 7.37
N ASN A 151 -1.35 5.01 6.35
CA ASN A 151 -0.53 5.87 5.51
C ASN A 151 -0.77 5.55 4.03
N GLU A 152 -1.02 6.55 3.23
CA GLU A 152 -1.07 6.44 1.76
C GLU A 152 0.32 6.68 1.17
N SER A 153 1.20 5.69 1.26
CA SER A 153 2.55 5.76 0.70
C SER A 153 3.05 4.36 0.33
N MET A 154 4.22 4.30 -0.31
CA MET A 154 4.86 3.01 -0.66
C MET A 154 5.28 2.20 0.57
N GLN A 155 5.14 2.75 1.75
CA GLN A 155 5.45 2.08 3.00
C GLN A 155 4.53 2.56 4.13
N PHE A 156 4.08 1.61 4.92
CA PHE A 156 3.36 1.90 6.15
C PHE A 156 4.31 2.52 7.17
N SER A 157 5.45 1.88 7.41
CA SER A 157 6.53 2.42 8.23
C SER A 157 7.84 1.65 8.00
N ALA A 158 8.94 2.38 7.90
CA ALA A 158 10.29 1.79 7.85
C ALA A 158 10.79 1.33 9.25
N GLY A 159 9.99 1.48 10.29
CA GLY A 159 10.35 1.15 11.66
C GLY A 159 10.90 2.33 12.43
N VAL A 160 11.71 2.07 13.44
CA VAL A 160 12.28 3.11 14.32
C VAL A 160 13.18 4.07 13.53
N ASN A 161 13.04 5.36 13.82
CA ASN A 161 13.88 6.40 13.24
C ASN A 161 15.31 6.31 13.79
N LEU A 162 16.18 5.66 13.02
CA LEU A 162 17.57 5.45 13.43
C LEU A 162 18.34 6.76 13.59
N THR A 163 18.06 7.78 12.78
CA THR A 163 18.69 9.09 12.91
C THR A 163 18.38 9.71 14.26
N TYR A 164 17.12 9.59 14.72
CA TYR A 164 16.72 10.04 16.06
C TYR A 164 17.50 9.29 17.16
N THR A 165 17.65 7.98 17.05
CA THR A 165 18.37 7.17 18.04
C THR A 165 19.88 7.42 18.02
N MET A 166 20.46 7.61 16.82
CA MET A 166 21.90 7.88 16.67
C MET A 166 22.35 9.19 17.35
N GLN A 167 21.49 10.21 17.38
CA GLN A 167 21.80 11.47 18.08
C GLN A 167 22.12 11.27 19.56
N PHE A 168 21.52 10.28 20.21
CA PHE A 168 21.83 9.94 21.61
C PHE A 168 23.08 9.05 21.72
N ALA A 169 23.20 8.09 20.78
CA ALA A 169 24.35 7.18 20.76
C ALA A 169 25.69 7.95 20.58
N GLU A 170 25.74 8.92 19.67
CA GLU A 170 26.90 9.78 19.43
C GLU A 170 27.30 10.59 20.66
N LYS A 171 26.36 10.92 21.53
CA LYS A 171 26.59 11.62 22.82
C LYS A 171 26.82 10.67 23.98
N ASN A 172 26.88 9.36 23.75
CA ASN A 172 26.88 8.31 24.78
C ASN A 172 25.71 8.41 25.77
N ASP A 173 24.58 8.98 25.34
CA ASP A 173 23.38 9.12 26.17
C ASP A 173 22.47 7.85 26.03
N PHE A 174 22.97 6.75 26.53
CA PHE A 174 22.24 5.47 26.52
C PHE A 174 20.97 5.49 27.37
N LYS A 175 20.90 6.43 28.37
CA LYS A 175 19.69 6.59 29.18
C LYS A 175 18.51 7.11 28.36
N SER A 176 18.76 8.04 27.45
CA SER A 176 17.71 8.54 26.54
C SER A 176 17.28 7.47 25.54
N ILE A 177 18.20 6.64 25.06
CA ILE A 177 17.86 5.46 24.22
C ILE A 177 16.97 4.49 25.00
N GLU A 178 17.38 4.12 26.22
CA GLU A 178 16.58 3.22 27.07
C GLU A 178 15.18 3.80 27.35
N LYS A 179 15.09 5.09 27.64
CA LYS A 179 13.81 5.78 27.87
C LYS A 179 12.93 5.72 26.64
N PHE A 180 13.50 5.93 25.45
CA PHE A 180 12.74 5.84 24.19
C PHE A 180 12.26 4.42 23.94
N ILE A 181 13.10 3.39 24.12
CA ILE A 181 12.72 1.99 23.95
C ILE A 181 11.57 1.62 24.89
N LYS A 182 11.67 2.00 26.17
CA LYS A 182 10.59 1.77 27.14
C LYS A 182 9.30 2.46 26.73
N TYR A 183 9.39 3.72 26.30
CA TYR A 183 8.21 4.46 25.85
C TYR A 183 7.56 3.82 24.62
N PHE A 184 8.36 3.34 23.67
CA PHE A 184 7.90 2.61 22.50
C PHE A 184 7.14 1.34 22.90
N GLN A 185 7.74 0.53 23.77
CA GLN A 185 7.12 -0.72 24.25
C GLN A 185 5.84 -0.44 25.03
N GLU A 186 5.82 0.57 25.89
CA GLU A 186 4.64 1.00 26.63
C GLU A 186 3.52 1.49 25.70
N THR A 187 3.88 2.19 24.64
CA THR A 187 2.88 2.62 23.63
C THR A 187 2.32 1.44 22.87
N CYS A 188 3.14 0.50 22.43
CA CYS A 188 2.68 -0.75 21.81
C CYS A 188 1.72 -1.52 22.76
N LYS A 189 2.09 -1.64 24.04
CA LYS A 189 1.23 -2.24 25.05
C LYS A 189 -0.07 -1.46 25.23
N HIS A 190 0.00 -0.13 25.19
CA HIS A 190 -1.18 0.73 25.30
C HIS A 190 -2.14 0.53 24.11
N LEU A 191 -1.63 0.40 22.89
CA LEU A 191 -2.45 0.08 21.71
C LEU A 191 -3.18 -1.26 21.88
N LYS A 192 -2.43 -2.29 22.29
CA LYS A 192 -2.97 -3.65 22.48
C LYS A 192 -4.11 -3.71 23.49
N TYR A 193 -3.99 -2.96 24.58
CA TYR A 193 -4.96 -2.96 25.70
C TYR A 193 -5.80 -1.68 25.73
N SER A 194 -5.89 -0.98 24.61
CA SER A 194 -6.72 0.22 24.48
C SER A 194 -8.20 -0.10 24.82
N LYS A 195 -8.86 0.85 25.44
CA LYS A 195 -10.30 0.77 25.74
C LYS A 195 -11.14 0.68 24.45
N TYR A 196 -10.68 1.32 23.39
CA TYR A 196 -11.33 1.35 22.10
C TYR A 196 -10.51 0.53 21.07
N PRO A 197 -11.15 -0.05 20.06
CA PRO A 197 -10.44 -0.83 19.07
C PRO A 197 -9.42 0.02 18.30
N VAL A 198 -8.26 -0.58 18.09
CA VAL A 198 -7.18 -0.04 17.24
C VAL A 198 -7.06 -0.91 16.01
N ILE A 199 -7.09 -0.29 14.85
CA ILE A 199 -6.98 -0.93 13.54
C ILE A 199 -5.75 -0.37 12.85
N SER A 200 -4.83 -1.23 12.42
CA SER A 200 -3.78 -0.85 11.49
C SER A 200 -4.16 -1.23 10.07
N ALA A 201 -4.05 -0.28 9.15
CA ALA A 201 -4.30 -0.46 7.73
C ALA A 201 -2.97 -0.28 6.93
N PRO A 202 -2.04 -1.26 7.01
CA PRO A 202 -0.76 -1.16 6.34
C PRO A 202 -0.93 -1.27 4.83
N SER A 203 -0.24 -0.37 4.10
CA SER A 203 -0.05 -0.43 2.67
C SER A 203 1.45 -0.32 2.37
N GLY A 204 1.99 -1.25 1.60
CA GLY A 204 3.41 -1.31 1.29
C GLY A 204 4.28 -1.81 2.46
N LEU A 205 5.57 -1.43 2.46
CA LEU A 205 6.55 -1.94 3.40
C LEU A 205 6.20 -1.61 4.86
N THR A 206 6.25 -2.62 5.72
CA THR A 206 5.96 -2.53 7.15
C THR A 206 7.08 -3.22 7.91
N LEU A 207 8.07 -2.47 8.36
CA LEU A 207 9.34 -3.01 8.86
C LEU A 207 9.57 -2.67 10.35
N GLY A 208 10.30 -3.55 11.06
CA GLY A 208 10.76 -3.32 12.42
C GLY A 208 9.68 -2.77 13.36
N GLY A 209 9.91 -1.61 13.96
CA GLY A 209 8.93 -0.96 14.85
C GLY A 209 7.58 -0.67 14.20
N GLY A 210 7.51 -0.47 12.88
CA GLY A 210 6.24 -0.35 12.16
C GLY A 210 5.44 -1.65 12.20
N PHE A 211 6.12 -2.78 12.02
CA PHE A 211 5.51 -4.09 12.18
C PHE A 211 5.06 -4.33 13.62
N GLU A 212 5.87 -3.93 14.60
CA GLU A 212 5.50 -4.03 16.02
C GLU A 212 4.23 -3.25 16.36
N VAL A 213 4.10 -2.01 15.88
CA VAL A 213 2.86 -1.21 16.03
C VAL A 213 1.68 -1.92 15.37
N MET A 214 1.87 -2.43 14.16
CA MET A 214 0.82 -3.13 13.41
C MET A 214 0.29 -4.35 14.17
N VAL A 215 1.17 -5.24 14.65
CA VAL A 215 0.75 -6.49 15.32
C VAL A 215 0.22 -6.28 16.74
N GLN A 216 0.42 -5.10 17.33
CA GLN A 216 -0.18 -4.74 18.60
C GLN A 216 -1.57 -4.08 18.44
N SER A 217 -2.01 -3.83 17.22
CA SER A 217 -3.39 -3.42 16.94
C SER A 217 -4.37 -4.57 17.15
N ASN A 218 -5.63 -4.27 17.47
CA ASN A 218 -6.66 -5.31 17.66
C ASN A 218 -7.03 -5.98 16.34
N PHE A 219 -6.97 -5.22 15.23
CA PHE A 219 -7.23 -5.71 13.87
C PHE A 219 -6.22 -5.14 12.90
N VAL A 220 -5.89 -5.93 11.89
CA VAL A 220 -5.04 -5.52 10.77
C VAL A 220 -5.81 -5.70 9.48
N ALA A 221 -5.97 -4.61 8.74
CA ALA A 221 -6.56 -4.58 7.41
C ALA A 221 -5.45 -4.28 6.39
N SER A 222 -4.69 -5.30 6.00
CA SER A 222 -3.60 -5.13 5.05
C SER A 222 -4.10 -5.02 3.63
N HIS A 223 -3.42 -4.22 2.83
CA HIS A 223 -3.60 -4.24 1.38
C HIS A 223 -2.99 -5.54 0.83
N THR A 224 -3.60 -6.09 -0.22
CA THR A 224 -3.19 -7.37 -0.83
C THR A 224 -1.96 -7.25 -1.74
N ASN A 225 -1.31 -6.10 -1.80
CA ASN A 225 -0.10 -5.88 -2.60
C ASN A 225 1.15 -5.88 -1.75
#